data_22029daf07a1502b08b1e06f44aa7922
#
_entry.id   22029daf07a1502b08b1e06f44aa7922
#
_cell.length_a   1.000
_cell.length_b   1.000
_cell.length_c   1.000
_cell.angle_alpha   90.00
_cell.angle_beta   90.00
_cell.angle_gamma   90.00
#
_symmetry.space_group_name_H-M   'P 1'
#
loop_
_entity.id
_entity.type
_entity.pdbx_description
1 polymer ?
#
loop_
_entity_poly.entity_id
_entity_poly.type
_entity_poly.pdbx_seq_one_letter_code
_entity_poly.pdbx_strand_id
1 'polypeptide(L)'
;MLGKQRQEQDLFCYVQLENMVPQDHLLRKIKEEIDFSFIDKLTEPLYSNKGRPSIDPQVLVRMLLIGYLYGINGERRLCQEVHLNIAYRWFCDLSLEDKVPDHSSFSKNRHGRFEGANLFREMFYQIVEQAITKGLVRGKHLSTDASLIAADAAMSSLEEIVPPIDHESYWKNLETESKTSANEGKQKKSKKSINQTHSSKTDPDAQVASRWGSKKKLSYSDNILMDNEHRVILDVEVTSPSGTEEVVSSVDMVKRSKFRYDFNTEDVGADSAYSRGEAVSGFMEAGIKIYAPPMRNVPDSGKGIFGKEKFIESEEGCLICPNGKRLNKVNDKSKPRLLKYSSTKKKC
;
A
#
# COMPACT_ATOMS: atom_id res chain seq x y z
N MET A 1 7.03 0.91 -55.73
CA MET A 1 6.12 1.97 -56.24
C MET A 1 5.90 2.96 -55.11
N LEU A 2 6.02 4.25 -55.40
CA LEU A 2 5.71 5.31 -54.42
C LEU A 2 4.19 5.37 -54.24
N GLY A 3 3.71 5.25 -52.98
CA GLY A 3 2.29 5.42 -52.67
C GLY A 3 1.84 6.86 -52.94
N LYS A 4 0.65 7.05 -53.47
CA LYS A 4 0.04 8.38 -53.67
C LYS A 4 -1.02 8.60 -52.63
N GLN A 5 -1.05 9.81 -52.06
CA GLN A 5 -2.08 10.21 -51.09
C GLN A 5 -3.41 10.42 -51.85
N ARG A 6 -4.52 9.92 -51.26
CA ARG A 6 -5.87 10.16 -51.79
C ARG A 6 -6.20 11.65 -51.60
N GLN A 7 -6.56 12.33 -52.68
CA GLN A 7 -6.88 13.78 -52.66
C GLN A 7 -8.36 14.07 -52.39
N GLU A 8 -9.24 13.11 -52.67
CA GLU A 8 -10.68 13.28 -52.45
C GLU A 8 -11.09 12.74 -51.09
N GLN A 9 -11.83 13.55 -50.34
CA GLN A 9 -12.45 13.14 -49.09
C GLN A 9 -13.90 12.75 -49.35
N ASP A 10 -14.32 11.61 -48.80
CA ASP A 10 -15.73 11.20 -48.86
C ASP A 10 -16.58 12.18 -48.05
N LEU A 11 -17.69 12.66 -48.63
CA LEU A 11 -18.64 13.53 -47.94
C LEU A 11 -19.36 12.83 -46.78
N PHE A 12 -19.55 11.52 -46.92
CA PHE A 12 -20.17 10.67 -45.88
C PHE A 12 -19.37 9.41 -45.68
N CYS A 13 -19.07 9.06 -44.45
CA CYS A 13 -18.43 7.82 -44.08
C CYS A 13 -19.30 7.13 -43.00
N TYR A 14 -19.77 5.92 -43.28
CA TYR A 14 -20.43 5.11 -42.26
C TYR A 14 -19.39 4.48 -41.34
N VAL A 15 -19.37 4.88 -40.08
CA VAL A 15 -18.38 4.44 -39.10
C VAL A 15 -19.09 3.70 -37.98
N GLN A 16 -18.71 2.44 -37.73
CA GLN A 16 -19.02 1.70 -36.54
C GLN A 16 -17.76 1.63 -35.68
N LEU A 17 -17.76 2.21 -34.46
CA LEU A 17 -16.60 2.22 -33.57
C LEU A 17 -16.12 0.80 -33.23
N GLU A 18 -17.06 -0.14 -33.16
CA GLU A 18 -16.78 -1.57 -32.93
C GLU A 18 -15.80 -2.15 -34.00
N ASN A 19 -15.96 -1.77 -35.20
CA ASN A 19 -15.12 -2.26 -36.32
C ASN A 19 -13.78 -1.52 -36.46
N MET A 20 -13.66 -0.36 -35.78
CA MET A 20 -12.46 0.46 -35.86
C MET A 20 -11.42 0.08 -34.80
N VAL A 21 -11.86 -0.53 -33.71
CA VAL A 21 -10.95 -0.96 -32.64
C VAL A 21 -10.39 -2.34 -32.98
N PRO A 22 -9.06 -2.54 -33.00
CA PRO A 22 -8.44 -3.83 -33.30
C PRO A 22 -8.91 -4.93 -32.37
N GLN A 23 -9.02 -6.16 -32.84
CA GLN A 23 -9.52 -7.30 -32.06
C GLN A 23 -8.58 -7.68 -30.90
N ASP A 24 -7.28 -7.44 -31.04
CA ASP A 24 -6.26 -7.70 -30.05
C ASP A 24 -6.04 -6.54 -29.05
N HIS A 25 -6.82 -5.44 -29.19
CA HIS A 25 -6.67 -4.26 -28.35
C HIS A 25 -6.98 -4.55 -26.86
N LEU A 26 -6.14 -4.03 -25.94
CA LEU A 26 -6.29 -4.27 -24.49
C LEU A 26 -7.68 -3.89 -23.97
N LEU A 27 -8.21 -2.74 -24.38
CA LEU A 27 -9.53 -2.28 -23.91
C LEU A 27 -10.66 -3.21 -24.36
N ARG A 28 -10.51 -3.93 -25.50
CA ARG A 28 -11.49 -4.93 -25.93
C ARG A 28 -11.52 -6.11 -24.96
N LYS A 29 -10.33 -6.64 -24.63
CA LYS A 29 -10.21 -7.72 -23.64
C LYS A 29 -10.80 -7.33 -22.30
N ILE A 30 -10.55 -6.11 -21.83
CA ILE A 30 -11.09 -5.61 -20.58
C ILE A 30 -12.63 -5.52 -20.64
N LYS A 31 -13.17 -4.99 -21.74
CA LYS A 31 -14.63 -4.82 -21.90
C LYS A 31 -15.37 -6.15 -22.00
N GLU A 32 -14.75 -7.18 -22.57
CA GLU A 32 -15.28 -8.53 -22.69
C GLU A 32 -15.21 -9.31 -21.37
N GLU A 33 -14.14 -9.09 -20.60
CA GLU A 33 -13.87 -9.87 -19.38
C GLU A 33 -14.46 -9.25 -18.12
N ILE A 34 -14.69 -7.95 -18.06
CA ILE A 34 -15.20 -7.25 -16.88
C ILE A 34 -16.61 -6.74 -17.15
N ASP A 35 -17.56 -7.21 -16.37
CA ASP A 35 -18.89 -6.63 -16.31
C ASP A 35 -18.87 -5.39 -15.41
N PHE A 36 -19.13 -4.22 -15.98
CA PHE A 36 -19.18 -2.94 -15.28
C PHE A 36 -20.57 -2.58 -14.73
N SER A 37 -21.60 -3.40 -14.93
CA SER A 37 -22.99 -3.11 -14.52
C SER A 37 -23.15 -2.94 -13.00
N PHE A 38 -22.24 -3.51 -12.20
CA PHE A 38 -22.24 -3.34 -10.75
C PHE A 38 -22.02 -1.87 -10.33
N ILE A 39 -21.42 -1.04 -11.18
CA ILE A 39 -21.18 0.38 -10.89
C ILE A 39 -22.49 1.12 -10.70
N ASP A 40 -23.50 0.81 -11.50
CA ASP A 40 -24.82 1.46 -11.37
C ASP A 40 -25.43 1.18 -10.01
N LYS A 41 -25.40 -0.07 -9.56
CA LYS A 41 -25.92 -0.48 -8.25
C LYS A 41 -25.18 0.21 -7.09
N LEU A 42 -23.84 0.33 -7.18
CA LEU A 42 -23.03 0.97 -6.16
C LEU A 42 -23.23 2.48 -6.12
N THR A 43 -23.52 3.10 -7.25
CA THR A 43 -23.63 4.56 -7.36
C THR A 43 -25.06 5.07 -7.24
N GLU A 44 -26.08 4.27 -7.49
CA GLU A 44 -27.49 4.66 -7.41
C GLU A 44 -27.82 5.44 -6.13
N PRO A 45 -27.41 5.01 -4.92
CA PRO A 45 -27.69 5.75 -3.67
C PRO A 45 -27.07 7.16 -3.61
N LEU A 46 -26.07 7.43 -4.43
CA LEU A 46 -25.34 8.71 -4.46
C LEU A 46 -26.00 9.75 -5.38
N TYR A 47 -27.05 9.36 -6.11
CA TYR A 47 -27.71 10.22 -7.07
C TYR A 47 -29.14 10.56 -6.60
N SER A 48 -29.54 11.81 -6.84
CA SER A 48 -30.90 12.26 -6.57
C SER A 48 -31.84 11.83 -7.69
N ASN A 49 -33.05 11.42 -7.31
CA ASN A 49 -34.14 11.09 -8.25
C ASN A 49 -34.76 12.34 -8.92
N LYS A 50 -34.30 13.56 -8.57
CA LYS A 50 -34.81 14.82 -9.11
C LYS A 50 -33.69 15.65 -9.70
N GLY A 51 -33.97 16.38 -10.79
CA GLY A 51 -33.04 17.29 -11.43
C GLY A 51 -32.58 16.84 -12.81
N ARG A 52 -31.60 17.57 -13.38
CA ARG A 52 -31.02 17.21 -14.69
C ARG A 52 -30.25 15.90 -14.59
N PRO A 53 -30.38 14.98 -15.57
CA PRO A 53 -29.57 13.76 -15.63
C PRO A 53 -28.07 14.07 -15.52
N SER A 54 -27.40 13.33 -14.66
CA SER A 54 -25.96 13.43 -14.47
C SER A 54 -25.22 12.65 -15.57
N ILE A 55 -23.90 12.78 -15.60
CA ILE A 55 -23.03 11.91 -16.41
C ILE A 55 -23.16 10.49 -15.86
N ASP A 56 -23.21 9.51 -16.75
CA ASP A 56 -23.24 8.11 -16.42
C ASP A 56 -21.98 7.73 -15.59
N PRO A 57 -22.16 7.11 -14.40
CA PRO A 57 -21.04 6.69 -13.56
C PRO A 57 -20.10 5.70 -14.25
N GLN A 58 -20.63 4.79 -15.09
CA GLN A 58 -19.79 3.84 -15.83
C GLN A 58 -18.83 4.55 -16.79
N VAL A 59 -19.29 5.63 -17.45
CA VAL A 59 -18.41 6.44 -18.32
C VAL A 59 -17.28 7.04 -17.50
N LEU A 60 -17.57 7.61 -16.34
CA LEU A 60 -16.56 8.23 -15.48
C LEU A 60 -15.53 7.22 -15.00
N VAL A 61 -15.96 6.02 -14.58
CA VAL A 61 -15.06 4.96 -14.12
C VAL A 61 -14.20 4.42 -15.25
N ARG A 62 -14.77 4.17 -16.42
CA ARG A 62 -14.02 3.72 -17.60
C ARG A 62 -13.00 4.77 -18.05
N MET A 63 -13.35 6.06 -17.98
CA MET A 63 -12.37 7.14 -18.23
C MET A 63 -11.23 7.11 -17.21
N LEU A 64 -11.51 6.94 -15.91
CA LEU A 64 -10.47 6.79 -14.90
C LEU A 64 -9.54 5.60 -15.19
N LEU A 65 -10.12 4.47 -15.55
CA LEU A 65 -9.36 3.26 -15.88
C LEU A 65 -8.43 3.51 -17.09
N ILE A 66 -8.91 4.20 -18.13
CA ILE A 66 -8.05 4.65 -19.26
C ILE A 66 -6.90 5.51 -18.75
N GLY A 67 -7.19 6.48 -17.88
CA GLY A 67 -6.17 7.36 -17.30
C GLY A 67 -5.04 6.58 -16.63
N TYR A 68 -5.38 5.60 -15.80
CA TYR A 68 -4.39 4.74 -15.12
C TYR A 68 -3.66 3.80 -16.08
N LEU A 69 -4.36 3.12 -16.98
CA LEU A 69 -3.77 2.14 -17.91
C LEU A 69 -2.78 2.78 -18.88
N TYR A 70 -3.06 3.99 -19.33
CA TYR A 70 -2.25 4.68 -20.34
C TYR A 70 -1.39 5.81 -19.77
N GLY A 71 -1.33 5.95 -18.44
CA GLY A 71 -0.49 6.95 -17.77
C GLY A 71 -0.87 8.40 -18.13
N ILE A 72 -2.16 8.68 -18.35
CA ILE A 72 -2.65 10.02 -18.68
C ILE A 72 -2.82 10.81 -17.40
N ASN A 73 -1.84 11.63 -17.08
CA ASN A 73 -1.86 12.47 -15.90
C ASN A 73 -2.74 13.71 -16.14
N GLY A 74 -3.72 13.90 -15.27
CA GLY A 74 -4.59 15.07 -15.26
C GLY A 74 -5.90 14.90 -16.02
N GLU A 75 -6.99 15.30 -15.39
CA GLU A 75 -8.37 15.11 -15.84
C GLU A 75 -8.68 15.87 -17.13
N ARG A 76 -8.10 17.06 -17.30
CA ARG A 76 -8.27 17.86 -18.54
C ARG A 76 -7.69 17.12 -19.77
N ARG A 77 -6.48 16.58 -19.61
CA ARG A 77 -5.83 15.81 -20.69
C ARG A 77 -6.59 14.52 -20.96
N LEU A 78 -7.05 13.83 -19.91
CA LEU A 78 -7.86 12.61 -20.06
C LEU A 78 -9.13 12.88 -20.88
N CYS A 79 -9.87 13.94 -20.60
CA CYS A 79 -11.06 14.31 -21.36
C CYS A 79 -10.73 14.63 -22.83
N GLN A 80 -9.60 15.29 -23.11
CA GLN A 80 -9.13 15.56 -24.47
C GLN A 80 -8.75 14.27 -25.21
N GLU A 81 -8.01 13.38 -24.56
CA GLU A 81 -7.61 12.10 -25.17
C GLU A 81 -8.82 11.22 -25.47
N VAL A 82 -9.80 11.14 -24.56
CA VAL A 82 -11.07 10.41 -24.81
C VAL A 82 -11.86 11.06 -25.94
N HIS A 83 -11.81 12.39 -26.09
CA HIS A 83 -12.48 13.08 -27.20
C HIS A 83 -11.91 12.71 -28.55
N LEU A 84 -10.61 12.53 -28.68
CA LEU A 84 -9.90 12.34 -29.94
C LEU A 84 -9.65 10.87 -30.29
N ASN A 85 -9.60 9.97 -29.29
CA ASN A 85 -9.23 8.57 -29.50
C ASN A 85 -10.48 7.69 -29.64
N ILE A 86 -10.61 7.05 -30.79
CA ILE A 86 -11.74 6.18 -31.13
C ILE A 86 -11.85 4.99 -30.17
N ALA A 87 -10.75 4.34 -29.81
CA ALA A 87 -10.75 3.20 -28.90
C ALA A 87 -11.20 3.59 -27.48
N TYR A 88 -10.83 4.79 -27.03
CA TYR A 88 -11.26 5.30 -25.72
C TYR A 88 -12.76 5.64 -25.71
N ARG A 89 -13.27 6.28 -26.78
CA ARG A 89 -14.71 6.52 -26.92
C ARG A 89 -15.50 5.21 -26.92
N TRP A 90 -15.06 4.26 -27.73
CA TRP A 90 -15.68 2.93 -27.81
C TRP A 90 -15.70 2.23 -26.46
N PHE A 91 -14.60 2.26 -25.70
CA PHE A 91 -14.53 1.64 -24.37
C PHE A 91 -15.45 2.32 -23.37
N CYS A 92 -15.65 3.63 -23.49
CA CYS A 92 -16.57 4.40 -22.65
C CYS A 92 -18.04 4.35 -23.12
N ASP A 93 -18.38 3.56 -24.14
CA ASP A 93 -19.70 3.51 -24.76
C ASP A 93 -20.19 4.87 -25.29
N LEU A 94 -19.28 5.73 -25.72
CA LEU A 94 -19.56 7.04 -26.32
C LEU A 94 -19.50 6.95 -27.85
N SER A 95 -20.58 7.38 -28.51
CA SER A 95 -20.59 7.56 -29.98
C SER A 95 -19.72 8.74 -30.41
N LEU A 96 -19.51 8.92 -31.72
CA LEU A 96 -18.75 10.07 -32.25
C LEU A 96 -19.45 11.42 -31.95
N GLU A 97 -20.77 11.42 -31.81
CA GLU A 97 -21.58 12.63 -31.56
C GLU A 97 -21.73 12.94 -30.09
N ASP A 98 -21.50 11.95 -29.20
CA ASP A 98 -21.66 12.13 -27.77
C ASP A 98 -20.62 13.09 -27.21
N LYS A 99 -21.08 13.93 -26.27
CA LYS A 99 -20.18 14.84 -25.56
C LYS A 99 -19.38 14.07 -24.51
N VAL A 100 -18.07 14.15 -24.60
CA VAL A 100 -17.19 13.69 -23.51
C VAL A 100 -17.39 14.58 -22.30
N PRO A 101 -17.44 14.02 -21.09
CA PRO A 101 -17.53 14.80 -19.84
C PRO A 101 -16.48 15.88 -19.75
N ASP A 102 -16.89 17.07 -19.29
CA ASP A 102 -15.95 18.16 -19.01
C ASP A 102 -15.13 17.84 -17.75
N HIS A 103 -13.86 18.22 -17.74
CA HIS A 103 -12.94 17.94 -16.63
C HIS A 103 -13.45 18.45 -15.29
N SER A 104 -14.17 19.58 -15.24
CA SER A 104 -14.72 20.12 -14.00
C SER A 104 -15.85 19.26 -13.44
N SER A 105 -16.69 18.72 -14.34
CA SER A 105 -17.75 17.78 -13.96
C SER A 105 -17.19 16.46 -13.50
N PHE A 106 -16.13 16.00 -14.18
CA PHE A 106 -15.39 14.79 -13.81
C PHE A 106 -14.78 14.93 -12.39
N SER A 107 -14.05 16.02 -12.15
CA SER A 107 -13.43 16.31 -10.87
C SER A 107 -14.45 16.42 -9.73
N LYS A 108 -15.58 17.11 -9.95
CA LYS A 108 -16.66 17.21 -8.95
C LYS A 108 -17.27 15.87 -8.57
N ASN A 109 -17.41 14.93 -9.51
CA ASN A 109 -17.89 13.60 -9.19
C ASN A 109 -16.84 12.79 -8.43
N ARG A 110 -15.57 12.83 -8.86
CA ARG A 110 -14.47 12.08 -8.23
C ARG A 110 -14.23 12.53 -6.78
N HIS A 111 -14.04 13.82 -6.54
CA HIS A 111 -13.69 14.40 -5.25
C HIS A 111 -14.88 14.80 -4.36
N GLY A 112 -16.09 14.79 -4.89
CA GLY A 112 -17.27 15.14 -4.11
C GLY A 112 -18.19 13.94 -3.87
N ARG A 113 -18.74 13.39 -4.96
CA ARG A 113 -19.78 12.37 -4.86
C ARG A 113 -19.22 11.00 -4.48
N PHE A 114 -18.04 10.62 -4.98
CA PHE A 114 -17.46 9.29 -4.83
C PHE A 114 -16.50 9.16 -3.65
N GLU A 115 -15.94 10.27 -3.15
CA GLU A 115 -14.90 10.28 -2.13
C GLU A 115 -15.36 9.69 -0.78
N GLY A 116 -16.55 10.06 -0.32
CA GLY A 116 -17.06 9.62 0.99
C GLY A 116 -17.71 8.24 1.03
N ALA A 117 -17.85 7.56 -0.13
CA ALA A 117 -18.68 6.37 -0.26
C ALA A 117 -17.90 5.04 -0.27
N ASN A 118 -16.60 5.04 -0.02
CA ASN A 118 -15.70 3.87 -0.21
C ASN A 118 -15.87 3.20 -1.59
N LEU A 119 -16.40 3.95 -2.57
CA LEU A 119 -16.83 3.44 -3.85
C LEU A 119 -15.70 2.69 -4.59
N PHE A 120 -14.50 3.28 -4.63
CA PHE A 120 -13.36 2.67 -5.33
C PHE A 120 -12.93 1.35 -4.69
N ARG A 121 -13.02 1.22 -3.36
CA ARG A 121 -12.71 -0.02 -2.64
C ARG A 121 -13.75 -1.10 -2.95
N GLU A 122 -15.04 -0.75 -2.94
CA GLU A 122 -16.10 -1.69 -3.31
C GLU A 122 -16.02 -2.10 -4.79
N MET A 123 -15.67 -1.19 -5.68
CA MET A 123 -15.42 -1.52 -7.09
C MET A 123 -14.25 -2.50 -7.25
N PHE A 124 -13.17 -2.29 -6.50
CA PHE A 124 -12.04 -3.21 -6.48
C PHE A 124 -12.49 -4.61 -6.06
N TYR A 125 -13.24 -4.71 -4.96
CA TYR A 125 -13.75 -6.00 -4.48
C TYR A 125 -14.69 -6.68 -5.48
N GLN A 126 -15.56 -5.94 -6.16
CA GLN A 126 -16.44 -6.50 -7.19
C GLN A 126 -15.65 -7.08 -8.39
N ILE A 127 -14.54 -6.44 -8.78
CA ILE A 127 -13.66 -6.97 -9.83
C ILE A 127 -12.96 -8.25 -9.34
N VAL A 128 -12.50 -8.29 -8.09
CA VAL A 128 -11.92 -9.50 -7.48
C VAL A 128 -12.93 -10.64 -7.43
N GLU A 129 -14.19 -10.38 -7.06
CA GLU A 129 -15.27 -11.36 -7.06
C GLU A 129 -15.54 -11.94 -8.46
N GLN A 130 -15.48 -11.11 -9.50
CA GLN A 130 -15.56 -11.59 -10.89
C GLN A 130 -14.37 -12.50 -11.25
N ALA A 131 -13.15 -12.16 -10.80
CA ALA A 131 -11.98 -13.00 -11.01
C ALA A 131 -12.10 -14.35 -10.28
N ILE A 132 -12.66 -14.37 -9.06
CA ILE A 132 -12.96 -15.59 -8.31
C ILE A 132 -13.98 -16.46 -9.06
N THR A 133 -15.07 -15.85 -9.52
CA THR A 133 -16.13 -16.55 -10.26
C THR A 133 -15.61 -17.18 -11.55
N LYS A 134 -14.63 -16.54 -12.20
CA LYS A 134 -13.94 -17.08 -13.38
C LYS A 134 -12.87 -18.13 -13.06
N GLY A 135 -12.64 -18.44 -11.78
CA GLY A 135 -11.65 -19.44 -11.34
C GLY A 135 -10.20 -18.97 -11.40
N LEU A 136 -9.97 -17.65 -11.53
CA LEU A 136 -8.63 -17.07 -11.56
C LEU A 136 -8.02 -16.89 -10.17
N VAL A 137 -8.80 -17.08 -9.11
CA VAL A 137 -8.37 -16.91 -7.72
C VAL A 137 -8.83 -18.11 -6.91
N ARG A 138 -7.92 -18.70 -6.15
CA ARG A 138 -8.24 -19.82 -5.23
C ARG A 138 -8.11 -19.45 -3.76
N GLY A 139 -7.34 -18.43 -3.45
CA GLY A 139 -7.17 -17.95 -2.08
C GLY A 139 -6.41 -18.89 -1.13
N LYS A 140 -5.76 -19.95 -1.65
CA LYS A 140 -5.04 -20.94 -0.83
C LYS A 140 -3.63 -20.49 -0.46
N HIS A 141 -2.88 -20.06 -1.47
CA HIS A 141 -1.48 -19.67 -1.36
C HIS A 141 -1.36 -18.20 -1.73
N LEU A 142 -1.13 -17.36 -0.75
CA LEU A 142 -1.07 -15.91 -0.92
C LEU A 142 0.35 -15.38 -0.79
N SER A 143 0.58 -14.19 -1.28
CA SER A 143 1.82 -13.43 -1.04
C SER A 143 1.48 -12.02 -0.61
N THR A 144 2.29 -11.49 0.30
CA THR A 144 2.18 -10.09 0.74
C THR A 144 3.54 -9.39 0.61
N ASP A 145 3.49 -8.15 0.19
CA ASP A 145 4.66 -7.27 0.09
C ASP A 145 4.21 -5.81 0.28
N ALA A 146 5.17 -4.95 0.60
CA ALA A 146 4.93 -3.54 0.75
C ALA A 146 5.86 -2.69 -0.12
N SER A 147 5.31 -1.64 -0.70
CA SER A 147 6.03 -0.68 -1.53
C SER A 147 5.91 0.73 -0.97
N LEU A 148 6.98 1.55 -1.09
CA LEU A 148 6.89 2.96 -0.75
C LEU A 148 6.33 3.77 -1.92
N ILE A 149 5.26 4.51 -1.66
CA ILE A 149 4.68 5.50 -2.56
C ILE A 149 5.05 6.89 -2.06
N ALA A 150 5.64 7.71 -2.93
CA ALA A 150 5.95 9.10 -2.57
C ALA A 150 4.66 9.90 -2.40
N ALA A 151 4.56 10.65 -1.31
CA ALA A 151 3.50 11.62 -1.10
C ALA A 151 3.69 12.83 -2.03
N ASP A 152 2.60 13.50 -2.39
CA ASP A 152 2.66 14.77 -3.13
C ASP A 152 2.94 15.93 -2.18
N ALA A 153 4.06 15.80 -1.44
CA ALA A 153 4.52 16.77 -0.47
C ALA A 153 6.06 16.88 -0.51
N ALA A 154 6.56 18.10 -0.45
CA ALA A 154 7.99 18.37 -0.45
C ALA A 154 8.58 18.19 0.95
N MET A 155 9.84 17.76 1.04
CA MET A 155 10.58 17.69 2.32
C MET A 155 10.70 19.05 3.02
N SER A 156 10.62 20.15 2.28
CA SER A 156 10.61 21.52 2.81
C SER A 156 9.32 21.89 3.54
N SER A 157 8.26 21.10 3.40
CA SER A 157 6.99 21.30 4.12
C SER A 157 7.00 20.75 5.55
N LEU A 158 8.12 20.13 5.97
CA LEU A 158 8.25 19.61 7.34
C LEU A 158 8.37 20.76 8.34
N GLU A 159 7.48 20.76 9.31
CA GLU A 159 7.46 21.67 10.46
C GLU A 159 7.63 20.87 11.75
N GLU A 160 8.23 21.47 12.76
CA GLU A 160 8.40 20.83 14.06
C GLU A 160 7.02 20.65 14.74
N ILE A 161 6.75 19.46 15.26
CA ILE A 161 5.54 19.19 16.03
C ILE A 161 5.70 19.88 17.38
N VAL A 162 5.00 21.00 17.56
CA VAL A 162 4.91 21.67 18.85
C VAL A 162 3.79 20.99 19.64
N PRO A 163 4.10 20.21 20.68
CA PRO A 163 3.05 19.62 21.49
C PRO A 163 2.22 20.74 22.14
N PRO A 164 0.91 20.57 22.29
CA PRO A 164 0.11 21.53 23.03
C PRO A 164 0.71 21.70 24.41
N ILE A 165 0.93 22.96 24.80
CA ILE A 165 1.51 23.28 26.10
C ILE A 165 0.44 22.93 27.16
N ASP A 166 0.58 21.74 27.74
CA ASP A 166 -0.13 21.41 28.97
C ASP A 166 0.63 22.08 30.12
N HIS A 167 0.02 23.11 30.71
CA HIS A 167 0.61 23.88 31.79
C HIS A 167 1.02 23.02 32.99
N GLU A 168 0.27 21.96 33.30
CA GLU A 168 0.64 21.05 34.42
C GLU A 168 1.87 20.21 34.10
N SER A 169 2.00 19.68 32.88
CA SER A 169 3.18 18.92 32.49
C SER A 169 4.42 19.81 32.34
N TYR A 170 4.25 21.07 31.92
CA TYR A 170 5.34 22.05 31.86
C TYR A 170 5.93 22.34 33.24
N TRP A 171 5.09 22.60 34.25
CA TRP A 171 5.55 22.83 35.61
C TRP A 171 6.17 21.58 36.24
N LYS A 172 5.60 20.40 36.05
CA LYS A 172 6.20 19.12 36.51
C LYS A 172 7.58 18.87 35.88
N ASN A 173 7.76 19.19 34.61
CA ASN A 173 9.06 19.05 33.93
C ASN A 173 10.09 20.04 34.48
N LEU A 174 9.73 21.29 34.73
CA LEU A 174 10.61 22.30 35.35
C LEU A 174 11.03 21.88 36.77
N GLU A 175 10.12 21.33 37.57
CA GLU A 175 10.42 20.82 38.91
C GLU A 175 11.35 19.58 38.90
N THR A 176 11.22 18.72 37.87
CA THR A 176 12.10 17.55 37.68
C THR A 176 13.47 17.97 37.17
N GLU A 177 13.57 18.92 36.25
CA GLU A 177 14.85 19.44 35.77
C GLU A 177 15.64 20.17 36.87
N SER A 178 14.96 20.90 37.74
CA SER A 178 15.61 21.55 38.88
C SER A 178 16.14 20.58 39.96
N LYS A 179 15.58 19.36 40.04
CA LYS A 179 16.03 18.31 40.98
C LYS A 179 17.14 17.40 40.39
N THR A 180 17.30 17.35 39.08
CA THR A 180 18.26 16.46 38.41
C THR A 180 19.62 17.10 38.10
N SER A 181 19.80 18.39 38.34
CA SER A 181 21.07 19.10 38.09
C SER A 181 22.25 18.66 38.94
N ALA A 182 22.05 17.75 39.91
CA ALA A 182 23.09 17.36 40.88
C ALA A 182 23.82 16.03 40.59
N ASN A 183 23.30 15.17 39.70
CA ASN A 183 23.88 13.83 39.49
C ASN A 183 23.59 13.27 38.08
N GLU A 184 24.19 13.85 37.03
CA GLU A 184 24.08 13.22 35.70
C GLU A 184 25.42 12.78 35.13
N GLY A 185 25.67 11.47 35.30
CA GLY A 185 26.43 10.72 34.31
C GLY A 185 25.67 10.71 32.99
N LYS A 186 26.31 11.19 31.90
CA LYS A 186 25.75 11.32 30.55
C LYS A 186 24.93 10.10 30.08
N GLN A 187 23.63 10.06 30.35
CA GLN A 187 22.73 9.20 29.61
C GLN A 187 22.65 9.73 28.18
N LYS A 188 23.09 8.92 27.21
CA LYS A 188 22.86 9.20 25.79
C LYS A 188 21.38 9.28 25.54
N LYS A 189 20.80 10.49 25.48
CA LYS A 189 19.42 10.69 24.99
C LYS A 189 19.33 10.01 23.62
N SER A 190 18.46 9.02 23.48
CA SER A 190 18.19 8.40 22.19
C SER A 190 17.69 9.49 21.25
N LYS A 191 18.35 9.68 20.10
CA LYS A 191 17.89 10.67 19.11
C LYS A 191 16.50 10.26 18.65
N LYS A 192 15.50 11.10 18.92
CA LYS A 192 14.13 10.91 18.40
C LYS A 192 14.18 10.85 16.87
N SER A 193 13.35 10.00 16.29
CA SER A 193 13.18 9.93 14.83
C SER A 193 12.60 11.25 14.31
N ILE A 194 12.93 11.61 13.06
CA ILE A 194 12.38 12.81 12.42
C ILE A 194 10.83 12.76 12.39
N ASN A 195 10.24 11.59 12.18
CA ASN A 195 8.78 11.39 12.18
C ASN A 195 8.13 11.56 13.57
N GLN A 196 8.92 11.58 14.65
CA GLN A 196 8.43 11.86 16.01
C GLN A 196 8.49 13.34 16.35
N THR A 197 9.22 14.13 15.59
CA THR A 197 9.51 15.54 15.88
C THR A 197 8.98 16.49 14.83
N HIS A 198 8.71 16.01 13.62
CA HIS A 198 8.26 16.82 12.50
C HIS A 198 7.09 16.16 11.78
N SER A 199 6.16 16.98 11.28
CA SER A 199 5.06 16.60 10.40
C SER A 199 5.05 17.52 9.19
N SER A 200 4.55 17.04 8.07
CA SER A 200 4.39 17.88 6.88
C SER A 200 3.15 18.75 7.02
N LYS A 201 3.28 20.04 6.72
CA LYS A 201 2.13 20.96 6.67
C LYS A 201 1.19 20.68 5.49
N THR A 202 1.75 20.20 4.38
CA THR A 202 0.98 19.93 3.15
C THR A 202 0.23 18.60 3.25
N ASP A 203 0.86 17.60 3.89
CA ASP A 203 0.35 16.23 4.03
C ASP A 203 0.76 15.69 5.40
N PRO A 204 -0.04 15.93 6.45
CA PRO A 204 0.32 15.58 7.83
C PRO A 204 0.46 14.08 8.09
N ASP A 205 -0.19 13.23 7.30
CA ASP A 205 -0.18 11.78 7.45
C ASP A 205 1.05 11.14 6.78
N ALA A 206 1.70 11.84 5.84
CA ALA A 206 2.90 11.37 5.18
C ALA A 206 4.11 11.36 6.11
N GLN A 207 4.90 10.31 6.07
CA GLN A 207 6.10 10.14 6.88
C GLN A 207 7.37 10.07 6.05
N VAL A 208 8.48 10.53 6.65
CA VAL A 208 9.79 10.47 6.03
C VAL A 208 10.29 9.03 6.01
N ALA A 209 10.42 8.48 4.82
CA ALA A 209 10.94 7.14 4.59
C ALA A 209 11.99 7.12 3.47
N SER A 210 12.75 6.02 3.40
CA SER A 210 13.67 5.75 2.31
C SER A 210 13.88 4.24 2.17
N ARG A 211 13.96 3.75 0.94
CA ARG A 211 14.55 2.43 0.66
C ARG A 211 16.07 2.53 0.73
N TRP A 212 16.72 1.40 0.97
CA TRP A 212 18.17 1.34 1.04
C TRP A 212 18.81 1.93 -0.22
N GLY A 213 19.71 2.89 -0.05
CA GLY A 213 20.38 3.60 -1.16
C GLY A 213 19.58 4.74 -1.80
N SER A 214 18.32 4.99 -1.40
CA SER A 214 17.52 6.08 -1.94
C SER A 214 17.49 7.32 -1.05
N LYS A 215 17.19 8.48 -1.66
CA LYS A 215 16.97 9.73 -0.90
C LYS A 215 15.70 9.61 -0.06
N LYS A 216 15.73 10.17 1.16
CA LYS A 216 14.55 10.29 2.02
C LYS A 216 13.49 11.14 1.34
N LYS A 217 12.23 10.68 1.41
CA LYS A 217 11.05 11.37 0.89
C LYS A 217 9.90 11.20 1.86
N LEU A 218 8.95 12.14 1.83
CA LEU A 218 7.63 11.94 2.42
C LEU A 218 6.92 10.86 1.61
N SER A 219 6.41 9.84 2.29
CA SER A 219 5.92 8.62 1.63
C SER A 219 4.88 7.93 2.49
N TYR A 220 4.14 7.04 1.84
CA TYR A 220 3.27 6.04 2.43
C TYR A 220 3.79 4.63 2.11
N SER A 221 3.36 3.64 2.87
CA SER A 221 3.56 2.23 2.55
C SER A 221 2.29 1.69 1.90
N ASP A 222 2.42 1.18 0.68
CA ASP A 222 1.35 0.49 -0.05
C ASP A 222 1.54 -1.01 0.14
N ASN A 223 0.68 -1.61 0.94
CA ASN A 223 0.72 -3.03 1.26
C ASN A 223 -0.23 -3.76 0.33
N ILE A 224 0.25 -4.82 -0.30
CA ILE A 224 -0.48 -5.59 -1.31
C ILE A 224 -0.59 -7.04 -0.86
N LEU A 225 -1.80 -7.60 -0.97
CA LEU A 225 -2.06 -9.03 -0.83
C LEU A 225 -2.44 -9.62 -2.19
N MET A 226 -1.80 -10.70 -2.59
CA MET A 226 -1.94 -11.29 -3.92
C MET A 226 -2.15 -12.81 -3.82
N ASP A 227 -3.04 -13.35 -4.67
CA ASP A 227 -3.13 -14.80 -4.93
C ASP A 227 -1.99 -15.25 -5.83
N ASN A 228 -1.36 -16.37 -5.50
CA ASN A 228 -0.14 -16.84 -6.19
C ASN A 228 -0.43 -17.58 -7.50
N GLU A 229 -1.66 -18.02 -7.75
CA GLU A 229 -1.98 -18.84 -8.93
C GLU A 229 -1.92 -18.01 -10.22
N HIS A 230 -2.67 -16.91 -10.27
CA HIS A 230 -2.70 -16.02 -11.44
C HIS A 230 -2.24 -14.60 -11.11
N ARG A 231 -1.68 -14.37 -9.92
CA ARG A 231 -1.16 -13.08 -9.46
C ARG A 231 -2.22 -11.97 -9.40
N VAL A 232 -3.45 -12.36 -9.04
CA VAL A 232 -4.54 -11.40 -8.84
C VAL A 232 -4.35 -10.73 -7.48
N ILE A 233 -4.38 -9.40 -7.44
CA ILE A 233 -4.35 -8.63 -6.19
C ILE A 233 -5.71 -8.75 -5.52
N LEU A 234 -5.74 -9.19 -4.27
CA LEU A 234 -6.96 -9.45 -3.49
C LEU A 234 -7.31 -8.30 -2.55
N ASP A 235 -6.31 -7.61 -2.07
CA ASP A 235 -6.48 -6.48 -1.15
C ASP A 235 -5.29 -5.54 -1.21
N VAL A 236 -5.55 -4.27 -0.89
CA VAL A 236 -4.56 -3.21 -0.84
C VAL A 236 -4.84 -2.33 0.37
N GLU A 237 -3.80 -1.99 1.13
CA GLU A 237 -3.89 -1.12 2.30
C GLU A 237 -2.75 -0.12 2.31
N VAL A 238 -3.09 1.17 2.43
CA VAL A 238 -2.08 2.22 2.57
C VAL A 238 -1.90 2.54 4.05
N THR A 239 -0.65 2.46 4.51
CA THR A 239 -0.28 2.74 5.91
C THR A 239 0.87 3.73 5.99
N SER A 240 1.21 4.18 7.18
CA SER A 240 2.46 4.88 7.38
C SER A 240 3.64 3.93 7.15
N PRO A 241 4.78 4.40 6.63
CA PRO A 241 5.93 3.56 6.30
C PRO A 241 6.72 3.15 7.55
N SER A 242 6.05 2.47 8.47
CA SER A 242 6.67 1.84 9.63
C SER A 242 6.65 0.33 9.45
N GLY A 243 7.79 -0.33 9.64
CA GLY A 243 7.86 -1.78 9.44
C GLY A 243 6.98 -2.60 10.39
N THR A 244 6.33 -1.97 11.38
CA THR A 244 5.36 -2.62 12.27
C THR A 244 3.96 -2.55 11.68
N GLU A 245 3.57 -1.40 11.13
CA GLU A 245 2.25 -1.22 10.51
C GLU A 245 2.09 -2.07 9.24
N GLU A 246 3.14 -2.22 8.44
CA GLU A 246 3.17 -3.12 7.29
C GLU A 246 2.79 -4.56 7.68
N VAL A 247 3.36 -5.05 8.78
CA VAL A 247 3.10 -6.41 9.28
C VAL A 247 1.66 -6.56 9.76
N VAL A 248 1.16 -5.61 10.56
CA VAL A 248 -0.21 -5.63 11.07
C VAL A 248 -1.20 -5.57 9.92
N SER A 249 -1.01 -4.64 8.99
CA SER A 249 -1.83 -4.49 7.80
C SER A 249 -1.91 -5.78 6.98
N SER A 250 -0.78 -6.46 6.79
CA SER A 250 -0.75 -7.73 6.04
C SER A 250 -1.57 -8.83 6.70
N VAL A 251 -1.50 -8.97 8.03
CA VAL A 251 -2.33 -9.93 8.77
C VAL A 251 -3.82 -9.59 8.64
N ASP A 252 -4.15 -8.30 8.73
CA ASP A 252 -5.53 -7.84 8.64
C ASP A 252 -6.10 -7.99 7.21
N MET A 253 -5.31 -7.73 6.17
CA MET A 253 -5.69 -7.98 4.77
C MET A 253 -6.01 -9.47 4.54
N VAL A 254 -5.19 -10.37 5.07
CA VAL A 254 -5.45 -11.81 4.93
C VAL A 254 -6.72 -12.23 5.68
N LYS A 255 -6.93 -11.75 6.91
CA LYS A 255 -8.17 -12.02 7.67
C LYS A 255 -9.39 -11.48 6.95
N ARG A 256 -9.31 -10.25 6.42
CA ARG A 256 -10.38 -9.59 5.67
C ARG A 256 -10.72 -10.35 4.39
N SER A 257 -9.72 -10.78 3.63
CA SER A 257 -9.90 -11.57 2.40
C SER A 257 -10.50 -12.95 2.69
N LYS A 258 -10.04 -13.64 3.74
CA LYS A 258 -10.66 -14.91 4.19
C LYS A 258 -12.12 -14.73 4.52
N PHE A 259 -12.46 -13.69 5.27
CA PHE A 259 -13.84 -13.43 5.69
C PHE A 259 -14.74 -13.03 4.51
N ARG A 260 -14.25 -12.13 3.63
CA ARG A 260 -15.04 -11.61 2.51
C ARG A 260 -15.31 -12.66 1.45
N TYR A 261 -14.32 -13.48 1.11
CA TYR A 261 -14.38 -14.41 -0.02
C TYR A 261 -14.49 -15.87 0.40
N ASP A 262 -14.63 -16.14 1.70
CA ASP A 262 -14.69 -17.50 2.27
C ASP A 262 -13.48 -18.37 1.86
N PHE A 263 -12.27 -17.78 1.84
CA PHE A 263 -11.08 -18.51 1.44
C PHE A 263 -10.57 -19.46 2.53
N ASN A 264 -10.22 -20.66 2.12
CA ASN A 264 -9.45 -21.58 2.95
C ASN A 264 -7.94 -21.37 2.72
N THR A 265 -7.41 -20.24 3.21
CA THR A 265 -6.00 -19.87 3.07
C THR A 265 -5.13 -20.78 3.92
N GLU A 266 -4.18 -21.46 3.29
CA GLU A 266 -3.25 -22.39 3.93
C GLU A 266 -1.96 -21.70 4.35
N ASP A 267 -1.42 -20.84 3.47
CA ASP A 267 -0.15 -20.16 3.71
C ASP A 267 -0.01 -18.81 3.02
N VAL A 268 0.94 -18.02 3.52
CA VAL A 268 1.33 -16.72 3.00
C VAL A 268 2.83 -16.65 2.84
N GLY A 269 3.28 -16.32 1.63
CA GLY A 269 4.66 -15.97 1.32
C GLY A 269 4.94 -14.51 1.56
N ALA A 270 6.07 -14.16 2.16
CA ALA A 270 6.47 -12.79 2.40
C ALA A 270 8.00 -12.64 2.43
N ASP A 271 8.49 -11.41 2.45
CA ASP A 271 9.92 -11.13 2.55
C ASP A 271 10.48 -11.36 3.98
N SER A 272 11.77 -11.14 4.17
CA SER A 272 12.44 -11.37 5.47
C SER A 272 11.99 -10.41 6.58
N ALA A 273 11.38 -9.27 6.27
CA ALA A 273 10.86 -8.33 7.26
C ALA A 273 9.70 -8.95 8.06
N TYR A 274 8.94 -9.85 7.44
CA TYR A 274 7.83 -10.57 8.05
C TYR A 274 8.24 -11.80 8.88
N SER A 275 9.52 -12.14 8.94
CA SER A 275 10.02 -13.20 9.84
C SER A 275 10.12 -12.77 11.31
N ARG A 276 9.70 -11.56 11.66
CA ARG A 276 9.64 -11.07 13.04
C ARG A 276 8.57 -11.79 13.84
N GLY A 277 8.81 -11.96 15.15
CA GLY A 277 7.91 -12.69 16.03
C GLY A 277 6.47 -12.17 16.05
N GLU A 278 6.27 -10.87 15.89
CA GLU A 278 4.95 -10.24 15.84
C GLU A 278 4.17 -10.67 14.58
N ALA A 279 4.83 -10.69 13.41
CA ALA A 279 4.23 -11.16 12.17
C ALA A 279 3.86 -12.65 12.27
N VAL A 280 4.82 -13.46 12.66
CA VAL A 280 4.65 -14.92 12.79
C VAL A 280 3.50 -15.23 13.76
N SER A 281 3.44 -14.55 14.91
CA SER A 281 2.36 -14.72 15.89
C SER A 281 0.99 -14.34 15.29
N GLY A 282 0.90 -13.20 14.59
CA GLY A 282 -0.35 -12.74 13.99
C GLY A 282 -0.91 -13.71 12.92
N PHE A 283 -0.06 -14.25 12.06
CA PHE A 283 -0.48 -15.25 11.07
C PHE A 283 -0.82 -16.59 11.71
N MET A 284 -0.07 -17.05 12.72
CA MET A 284 -0.37 -18.29 13.46
C MET A 284 -1.71 -18.18 14.21
N GLU A 285 -2.01 -17.04 14.83
CA GLU A 285 -3.30 -16.78 15.48
C GLU A 285 -4.47 -16.80 14.47
N ALA A 286 -4.21 -16.43 13.21
CA ALA A 286 -5.17 -16.55 12.12
C ALA A 286 -5.27 -17.98 11.54
N GLY A 287 -4.50 -18.95 12.05
CA GLY A 287 -4.44 -20.33 11.56
C GLY A 287 -3.72 -20.47 10.21
N ILE A 288 -2.81 -19.55 9.87
CA ILE A 288 -2.13 -19.49 8.58
C ILE A 288 -0.64 -19.70 8.76
N LYS A 289 -0.03 -20.50 7.89
CA LYS A 289 1.42 -20.66 7.85
C LYS A 289 2.07 -19.51 7.12
N ILE A 290 3.10 -18.90 7.69
CA ILE A 290 3.91 -17.90 7.01
C ILE A 290 5.23 -18.47 6.54
N TYR A 291 5.57 -18.23 5.27
CA TYR A 291 6.85 -18.54 4.66
C TYR A 291 7.60 -17.24 4.39
N ALA A 292 8.49 -16.87 5.30
CA ALA A 292 9.37 -15.72 5.16
C ALA A 292 10.82 -16.15 5.42
N PRO A 293 11.80 -15.74 4.60
CA PRO A 293 13.21 -16.02 4.87
C PRO A 293 13.60 -15.44 6.23
N PRO A 294 14.43 -16.13 7.03
CA PRO A 294 14.88 -15.57 8.29
C PRO A 294 15.65 -14.28 8.04
N MET A 295 15.44 -13.26 8.89
CA MET A 295 16.23 -12.06 8.83
C MET A 295 17.71 -12.44 8.87
N ARG A 296 18.47 -12.08 7.85
CA ARG A 296 19.91 -12.14 7.90
C ARG A 296 20.36 -11.14 8.96
N ASN A 297 20.63 -11.65 10.17
CA ASN A 297 21.47 -10.89 11.09
C ASN A 297 22.77 -10.69 10.34
N VAL A 298 23.05 -9.49 9.85
CA VAL A 298 24.36 -9.17 9.30
C VAL A 298 25.32 -9.29 10.47
N PRO A 299 26.04 -10.41 10.59
CA PRO A 299 27.16 -10.47 11.49
C PRO A 299 28.25 -9.81 10.70
N ASP A 300 28.95 -8.97 11.29
CA ASP A 300 30.11 -8.35 10.71
C ASP A 300 29.91 -7.00 10.02
N SER A 301 29.57 -6.05 10.84
CA SER A 301 29.85 -4.65 10.55
C SER A 301 31.36 -4.31 10.65
N GLY A 302 32.28 -5.27 10.49
CA GLY A 302 33.72 -5.06 10.70
C GLY A 302 34.11 -4.73 12.16
N LYS A 303 33.16 -4.85 13.11
CA LYS A 303 33.38 -4.53 14.55
C LYS A 303 33.67 -5.74 15.41
N GLY A 304 33.97 -6.90 14.83
CA GLY A 304 34.29 -8.12 15.57
C GLY A 304 33.13 -8.71 16.38
N ILE A 305 31.88 -8.45 15.98
CA ILE A 305 30.69 -9.00 16.65
C ILE A 305 30.31 -10.30 15.98
N PHE A 306 30.24 -11.38 16.74
CA PHE A 306 29.85 -12.71 16.23
C PHE A 306 28.34 -12.78 15.99
N GLY A 307 27.94 -13.37 14.86
CA GLY A 307 26.54 -13.70 14.57
C GLY A 307 26.03 -14.86 15.44
N LYS A 308 24.70 -14.98 15.56
CA LYS A 308 24.05 -15.99 16.41
C LYS A 308 24.41 -17.43 16.04
N GLU A 309 24.75 -17.69 14.78
CA GLU A 309 25.15 -19.00 14.24
C GLU A 309 26.48 -19.51 14.82
N LYS A 310 27.27 -18.62 15.42
CA LYS A 310 28.54 -18.98 16.08
C LYS A 310 28.36 -19.30 17.57
N PHE A 311 27.14 -19.17 18.09
CA PHE A 311 26.83 -19.53 19.47
C PHE A 311 26.24 -20.94 19.51
N ILE A 312 26.74 -21.79 20.39
CA ILE A 312 26.31 -23.19 20.54
C ILE A 312 25.33 -23.25 21.72
N GLU A 313 24.15 -23.84 21.51
CA GLU A 313 23.21 -24.10 22.58
C GLU A 313 23.68 -25.33 23.38
N SER A 314 23.80 -25.18 24.70
CA SER A 314 24.12 -26.24 25.62
C SER A 314 22.85 -26.98 26.07
N GLU A 315 22.96 -28.28 26.41
CA GLU A 315 21.86 -29.09 26.96
C GLU A 315 21.17 -28.43 28.18
N GLU A 316 21.86 -27.56 28.89
CA GLU A 316 21.35 -26.84 30.05
C GLU A 316 20.59 -25.53 29.68
N GLY A 317 20.30 -25.28 28.40
CA GLY A 317 19.54 -24.11 27.95
C GLY A 317 20.28 -22.77 28.04
N CYS A 318 21.61 -22.79 28.07
CA CYS A 318 22.46 -21.62 27.97
C CYS A 318 23.18 -21.60 26.61
N LEU A 319 23.64 -20.41 26.16
CA LEU A 319 24.46 -20.28 24.95
C LEU A 319 25.95 -20.20 25.33
N ILE A 320 26.77 -20.87 24.53
CA ILE A 320 28.25 -20.78 24.61
C ILE A 320 28.71 -19.90 23.47
N CYS A 321 29.40 -18.80 23.76
CA CYS A 321 29.95 -17.91 22.74
C CYS A 321 31.19 -18.54 22.07
N PRO A 322 31.60 -18.04 20.87
CA PRO A 322 32.80 -18.54 20.17
C PRO A 322 34.09 -18.52 20.98
N ASN A 323 34.11 -17.69 22.04
CA ASN A 323 35.25 -17.61 22.98
C ASN A 323 35.10 -18.56 24.20
N GLY A 324 34.21 -19.52 24.11
CA GLY A 324 33.99 -20.55 25.15
C GLY A 324 33.27 -20.07 26.39
N LYS A 325 32.70 -18.84 26.38
CA LYS A 325 32.03 -18.28 27.57
C LYS A 325 30.53 -18.53 27.57
N ARG A 326 30.04 -18.89 28.73
CA ARG A 326 28.62 -19.20 28.96
C ARG A 326 27.79 -17.91 29.09
N LEU A 327 26.68 -17.88 28.37
CA LEU A 327 25.66 -16.82 28.40
C LEU A 327 24.38 -17.41 29.00
N ASN A 328 23.92 -16.83 30.09
CA ASN A 328 22.72 -17.30 30.75
C ASN A 328 21.48 -16.58 30.22
N LYS A 329 20.35 -17.28 30.20
CA LYS A 329 19.05 -16.74 29.80
C LYS A 329 18.64 -15.64 30.82
N VAL A 330 18.26 -14.50 30.30
CA VAL A 330 17.78 -13.36 31.09
C VAL A 330 16.34 -13.09 30.74
N ASN A 331 15.45 -13.07 31.73
CA ASN A 331 14.06 -12.73 31.53
C ASN A 331 13.94 -11.19 31.43
N ASP A 332 13.66 -10.71 30.23
CA ASP A 332 13.36 -9.30 29.99
C ASP A 332 11.85 -9.07 30.09
N LYS A 333 11.39 -8.52 31.21
CA LYS A 333 9.96 -8.23 31.42
C LYS A 333 9.34 -7.26 30.42
N SER A 334 10.18 -6.42 29.77
CA SER A 334 9.73 -5.48 28.75
C SER A 334 9.51 -6.12 27.38
N LYS A 335 10.05 -7.33 27.16
CA LYS A 335 9.95 -8.10 25.91
C LYS A 335 9.78 -9.60 26.19
N PRO A 336 8.62 -10.03 26.71
CA PRO A 336 8.41 -11.40 27.20
C PRO A 336 8.54 -12.49 26.13
N ARG A 337 8.43 -12.14 24.85
CA ARG A 337 8.55 -13.06 23.70
C ARG A 337 9.99 -13.19 23.14
N LEU A 338 10.94 -12.41 23.65
CA LEU A 338 12.34 -12.45 23.18
C LEU A 338 13.23 -13.20 24.17
N LEU A 339 13.87 -14.27 23.73
CA LEU A 339 14.92 -14.95 24.48
C LEU A 339 16.18 -14.09 24.47
N LYS A 340 16.56 -13.57 25.62
CA LYS A 340 17.77 -12.78 25.81
C LYS A 340 18.78 -13.56 26.62
N TYR A 341 20.02 -13.61 26.13
CA TYR A 341 21.13 -14.23 26.81
C TYR A 341 22.17 -13.18 27.15
N SER A 342 22.75 -13.22 28.33
CA SER A 342 23.73 -12.24 28.78
C SER A 342 24.84 -12.89 29.60
N SER A 343 26.03 -12.30 29.53
CA SER A 343 27.13 -12.60 30.45
C SER A 343 27.42 -11.35 31.33
N THR A 344 28.12 -11.53 32.41
CA THR A 344 28.60 -10.40 33.25
C THR A 344 29.69 -9.62 32.49
N LYS A 345 29.66 -8.27 32.58
CA LYS A 345 30.60 -7.36 31.89
C LYS A 345 32.09 -7.71 32.10
N LYS A 346 32.44 -8.38 33.17
CA LYS A 346 33.83 -8.83 33.48
C LYS A 346 34.26 -10.08 32.70
N LYS A 347 33.35 -10.77 32.00
CA LYS A 347 33.61 -12.03 31.31
C LYS A 347 33.63 -11.93 29.78
N CYS A 348 33.30 -10.79 29.22
CA CYS A 348 33.43 -10.44 27.78
C CYS A 348 34.62 -9.49 27.59
#